data_d92c0a2e0ce7d22512231e32f7806208
#
_entry.id   d92c0a2e0ce7d22512231e32f7806208
#
_cell.length_a   1.000
_cell.length_b   1.000
_cell.length_c   1.000
_cell.angle_alpha   90.00
_cell.angle_beta   90.00
_cell.angle_gamma   90.00
#
_symmetry.space_group_name_H-M   'P 1'
#
loop_
_entity.id
_entity.type
_entity.pdbx_description
1 polymer ?
#
loop_
_entity_poly.entity_id
_entity_poly.type
_entity_poly.pdbx_seq_one_letter_code
_entity_poly.pdbx_strand_id
1 'polypeptide(L)'
;FTFVLKIVGDRMDESHQRLRKEQTDPITQSAQQKAIEYLDKLVRALDEEISNRRRRGGGGGGGGQQGQAQLVPTLAELKMLKMMQQDIHDATTQVNDALKSQEASDEQARIKAEAKRIGRDQERVKGLMEKLTDPAAGQQGGEL
;
A
#
# COMPACT_ATOMS: atom_id res chain seq x y z
N PHE A 1 -15.41 2.00 -2.23
CA PHE A 1 -13.95 1.83 -2.26
C PHE A 1 -13.23 2.74 -1.26
N THR A 2 -13.59 4.01 -1.16
CA THR A 2 -12.96 5.00 -0.27
C THR A 2 -12.85 4.54 1.19
N PHE A 3 -13.89 3.90 1.73
CA PHE A 3 -13.88 3.38 3.10
C PHE A 3 -12.81 2.29 3.31
N VAL A 4 -12.67 1.36 2.36
CA VAL A 4 -11.67 0.28 2.45
C VAL A 4 -10.26 0.85 2.30
N LEU A 5 -10.06 1.81 1.39
CA LEU A 5 -8.80 2.51 1.22
C LEU A 5 -8.39 3.27 2.49
N LYS A 6 -9.34 3.84 3.21
CA LYS A 6 -9.07 4.46 4.52
C LYS A 6 -8.57 3.44 5.54
N ILE A 7 -9.23 2.27 5.63
CA ILE A 7 -8.78 1.20 6.54
C ILE A 7 -7.35 0.76 6.19
N VAL A 8 -7.04 0.60 4.90
CA VAL A 8 -5.68 0.27 4.45
C VAL A 8 -4.69 1.35 4.89
N GLY A 9 -5.04 2.63 4.70
CA GLY A 9 -4.22 3.77 5.14
C GLY A 9 -3.95 3.73 6.64
N ASP A 10 -4.97 3.50 7.46
CA ASP A 10 -4.84 3.41 8.93
C ASP A 10 -3.89 2.27 9.35
N ARG A 11 -3.95 1.10 8.67
CA ARG A 11 -3.05 -0.03 8.94
C ARG A 11 -1.61 0.25 8.50
N MET A 12 -1.43 0.91 7.37
CA MET A 12 -0.11 1.36 6.93
C MET A 12 0.47 2.39 7.89
N ASP A 13 -0.33 3.32 8.41
CA ASP A 13 0.11 4.30 9.40
C ASP A 13 0.52 3.65 10.72
N GLU A 14 -0.26 2.70 11.23
CA GLU A 14 0.07 1.92 12.41
C GLU A 14 1.44 1.23 12.24
N SER A 15 1.64 0.51 11.13
CA SER A 15 2.91 -0.18 10.87
C SER A 15 4.07 0.81 10.72
N HIS A 16 3.85 1.94 10.03
CA HIS A 16 4.85 3.00 9.87
C HIS A 16 5.32 3.57 11.21
N GLN A 17 4.37 3.94 12.09
CA GLN A 17 4.69 4.49 13.41
C GLN A 17 5.49 3.51 14.27
N ARG A 18 5.18 2.21 14.19
CA ARG A 18 5.89 1.16 14.91
C ARG A 18 7.29 0.92 14.34
N LEU A 19 7.45 0.89 13.02
CA LEU A 19 8.76 0.75 12.36
C LEU A 19 9.68 1.94 12.65
N ARG A 20 9.14 3.15 12.78
CA ARG A 20 9.92 4.32 13.21
C ARG A 20 10.51 4.14 14.62
N LYS A 21 9.87 3.34 15.47
CA LYS A 21 10.34 2.96 16.81
C LYS A 21 11.16 1.65 16.80
N GLU A 22 11.56 1.18 15.62
CA GLU A 22 12.32 -0.07 15.43
C GLU A 22 11.55 -1.33 15.93
N GLN A 23 10.21 -1.27 15.97
CA GLN A 23 9.34 -2.36 16.38
C GLN A 23 8.94 -3.20 15.15
N THR A 24 9.48 -4.41 15.06
CA THR A 24 9.21 -5.37 13.95
C THR A 24 8.40 -6.59 14.41
N ASP A 25 7.80 -6.50 15.57
CA ASP A 25 7.07 -7.56 16.27
C ASP A 25 5.81 -8.04 15.48
N PRO A 26 5.15 -9.12 15.94
CA PRO A 26 3.96 -9.66 15.28
C PRO A 26 2.83 -8.67 15.11
N ILE A 27 2.73 -7.61 15.95
CA ILE A 27 1.70 -6.58 15.82
C ILE A 27 1.95 -5.76 14.56
N THR A 28 3.20 -5.34 14.33
CA THR A 28 3.60 -4.61 13.12
C THR A 28 3.35 -5.44 11.87
N GLN A 29 3.77 -6.71 11.88
CA GLN A 29 3.55 -7.65 10.79
C GLN A 29 2.06 -7.88 10.51
N SER A 30 1.24 -8.01 11.56
CA SER A 30 -0.22 -8.16 11.43
C SER A 30 -0.86 -6.92 10.80
N ALA A 31 -0.43 -5.72 11.16
CA ALA A 31 -0.93 -4.49 10.54
C ALA A 31 -0.62 -4.45 9.03
N GLN A 32 0.61 -4.82 8.64
CA GLN A 32 1.03 -4.93 7.24
C GLN A 32 0.23 -6.00 6.48
N GLN A 33 0.09 -7.19 7.06
CA GLN A 33 -0.67 -8.29 6.47
C GLN A 33 -2.13 -7.90 6.21
N LYS A 34 -2.77 -7.23 7.16
CA LYS A 34 -4.14 -6.73 6.98
C LYS A 34 -4.25 -5.71 5.85
N ALA A 35 -3.28 -4.80 5.72
CA ALA A 35 -3.25 -3.86 4.59
C ALA A 35 -3.19 -4.61 3.25
N ILE A 36 -2.33 -5.63 3.14
CA ILE A 36 -2.19 -6.49 1.95
C ILE A 36 -3.52 -7.19 1.63
N GLU A 37 -4.16 -7.79 2.61
CA GLU A 37 -5.43 -8.51 2.45
C GLU A 37 -6.56 -7.60 1.96
N TYR A 38 -6.66 -6.38 2.48
CA TYR A 38 -7.64 -5.40 2.02
C TYR A 38 -7.36 -4.92 0.60
N LEU A 39 -6.10 -4.68 0.26
CA LEU A 39 -5.70 -4.34 -1.11
C LEU A 39 -6.01 -5.49 -2.08
N ASP A 40 -5.79 -6.74 -1.69
CA ASP A 40 -6.12 -7.90 -2.51
C ASP A 40 -7.63 -8.00 -2.79
N LYS A 41 -8.47 -7.80 -1.76
CA LYS A 41 -9.93 -7.74 -1.92
C LYS A 41 -10.36 -6.63 -2.87
N LEU A 42 -9.76 -5.44 -2.77
CA LEU A 42 -10.04 -4.33 -3.69
C LEU A 42 -9.64 -4.65 -5.12
N VAL A 43 -8.46 -5.22 -5.32
CA VAL A 43 -7.98 -5.63 -6.65
C VAL A 43 -8.94 -6.62 -7.29
N ARG A 44 -9.38 -7.65 -6.54
CA ARG A 44 -10.34 -8.64 -7.04
C ARG A 44 -11.68 -8.02 -7.39
N ALA A 45 -12.23 -7.16 -6.53
CA ALA A 45 -13.50 -6.49 -6.78
C ALA A 45 -13.45 -5.60 -8.04
N LEU A 46 -12.33 -4.93 -8.28
CA LEU A 46 -12.14 -4.13 -9.49
C LEU A 46 -11.96 -5.00 -10.75
N ASP A 47 -11.27 -6.12 -10.66
CA ASP A 47 -11.14 -7.08 -11.78
C ASP A 47 -12.50 -7.65 -12.18
N GLU A 48 -13.35 -7.98 -11.20
CA GLU A 48 -14.72 -8.44 -11.44
C GLU A 48 -15.57 -7.36 -12.10
N GLU A 49 -15.51 -6.12 -11.61
CA GLU A 49 -16.26 -5.00 -12.18
C GLU A 49 -15.85 -4.71 -13.63
N ILE A 50 -14.54 -4.71 -13.91
CA ILE A 50 -14.01 -4.53 -15.27
C ILE A 50 -14.48 -5.67 -16.19
N SER A 51 -14.43 -6.90 -15.71
CA SER A 51 -14.87 -8.08 -16.44
C SER A 51 -16.37 -8.04 -16.76
N ASN A 52 -17.19 -7.60 -15.80
CA ASN A 52 -18.63 -7.45 -15.94
C ASN A 52 -18.97 -6.32 -16.93
N ARG A 53 -18.25 -5.20 -16.92
CA ARG A 53 -18.41 -4.12 -17.90
C ARG A 53 -18.08 -4.58 -19.31
N ARG A 54 -17.01 -5.34 -19.48
CA ARG A 54 -16.63 -5.91 -20.80
C ARG A 54 -17.70 -6.88 -21.33
N ARG A 55 -18.28 -7.71 -20.47
CA ARG A 55 -19.36 -8.64 -20.86
C ARG A 55 -20.65 -7.92 -21.22
N ARG A 56 -20.98 -6.80 -20.57
CA ARG A 56 -22.18 -5.99 -20.86
C ARG A 56 -21.99 -5.05 -22.06
N GLY A 57 -20.74 -4.65 -22.38
CA GLY A 57 -20.41 -3.71 -23.45
C GLY A 57 -20.27 -4.33 -24.83
N GLY A 58 -20.59 -5.60 -25.05
CA GLY A 58 -20.52 -6.30 -26.34
C GLY A 58 -21.61 -5.93 -27.36
N GLY A 59 -22.30 -4.80 -27.22
CA GLY A 59 -23.33 -4.33 -28.13
C GLY A 59 -23.35 -2.82 -28.25
N GLY A 60 -22.66 -2.26 -29.27
CA GLY A 60 -23.08 -1.05 -29.97
C GLY A 60 -22.63 0.31 -29.38
N GLY A 61 -21.84 1.04 -30.20
CA GLY A 61 -22.03 2.47 -30.39
C GLY A 61 -21.25 3.43 -29.50
N GLY A 62 -20.40 4.19 -30.20
CA GLY A 62 -19.58 5.28 -29.72
C GLY A 62 -20.27 6.32 -28.85
N GLY A 63 -19.50 6.91 -27.99
CA GLY A 63 -19.85 8.08 -27.22
C GLY A 63 -18.67 8.46 -26.35
N GLY A 64 -17.92 9.47 -26.81
CA GLY A 64 -16.83 10.05 -26.05
C GLY A 64 -17.31 10.52 -24.70
N GLN A 65 -16.70 10.01 -23.65
CA GLN A 65 -16.82 10.56 -22.30
C GLN A 65 -15.44 10.99 -21.83
N GLN A 66 -14.99 12.09 -22.42
CA GLN A 66 -14.05 12.98 -21.79
C GLN A 66 -14.74 13.56 -20.55
N GLY A 67 -14.15 13.37 -19.36
CA GLY A 67 -14.43 14.24 -18.22
C GLY A 67 -15.05 13.62 -16.99
N GLN A 68 -14.80 12.35 -16.66
CA GLN A 68 -14.91 11.93 -15.27
C GLN A 68 -13.50 11.76 -14.71
N ALA A 69 -13.09 12.73 -13.87
CA ALA A 69 -11.91 12.62 -13.06
C ALA A 69 -11.90 11.23 -12.40
N GLN A 70 -10.80 10.54 -12.50
CA GLN A 70 -10.60 9.17 -12.05
C GLN A 70 -10.78 9.11 -10.54
N LEU A 71 -12.01 8.95 -10.07
CA LEU A 71 -12.37 8.87 -8.64
C LEU A 71 -11.97 7.53 -8.02
N VAL A 72 -11.54 6.57 -8.84
CA VAL A 72 -11.12 5.24 -8.41
C VAL A 72 -9.73 4.98 -8.95
N PRO A 73 -8.77 4.58 -8.09
CA PRO A 73 -7.43 4.20 -8.52
C PRO A 73 -7.50 3.15 -9.63
N THR A 74 -6.58 3.22 -10.58
CA THR A 74 -6.48 2.18 -11.60
C THR A 74 -6.11 0.84 -10.94
N LEU A 75 -6.59 -0.25 -11.52
CA LEU A 75 -6.23 -1.60 -11.05
C LEU A 75 -4.71 -1.80 -11.01
N ALA A 76 -3.98 -1.20 -11.97
CA ALA A 76 -2.52 -1.28 -12.02
C ALA A 76 -1.88 -0.58 -10.82
N GLU A 77 -2.37 0.59 -10.43
CA GLU A 77 -1.88 1.33 -9.25
C GLU A 77 -2.11 0.56 -7.95
N LEU A 78 -3.30 -0.04 -7.80
CA LEU A 78 -3.60 -0.89 -6.64
C LEU A 78 -2.75 -2.16 -6.60
N LYS A 79 -2.48 -2.79 -7.74
CA LYS A 79 -1.58 -3.93 -7.84
C LYS A 79 -0.15 -3.55 -7.43
N MET A 80 0.32 -2.39 -7.88
CA MET A 80 1.64 -1.89 -7.51
C MET A 80 1.73 -1.63 -6.01
N LEU A 81 0.74 -0.94 -5.42
CA LEU A 81 0.69 -0.70 -3.97
C LEU A 81 0.69 -2.00 -3.16
N LYS A 82 -0.08 -2.99 -3.60
CA LYS A 82 -0.10 -4.30 -2.96
C LYS A 82 1.29 -4.95 -2.99
N MET A 83 1.97 -4.95 -4.13
CA MET A 83 3.33 -5.52 -4.27
C MET A 83 4.31 -4.79 -3.33
N MET A 84 4.30 -3.46 -3.34
CA MET A 84 5.18 -2.67 -2.45
C MET A 84 4.91 -2.98 -0.97
N GLN A 85 3.65 -3.12 -0.58
CA GLN A 85 3.29 -3.48 0.79
C GLN A 85 3.73 -4.90 1.14
N GLN A 86 3.68 -5.84 0.19
CA GLN A 86 4.18 -7.20 0.36
C GLN A 86 5.70 -7.20 0.62
N ASP A 87 6.45 -6.48 -0.20
CA ASP A 87 7.91 -6.38 -0.05
C ASP A 87 8.29 -5.81 1.34
N ILE A 88 7.57 -4.78 1.80
CA ILE A 88 7.76 -4.19 3.13
C ILE A 88 7.45 -5.22 4.24
N HIS A 89 6.38 -5.98 4.10
CA HIS A 89 6.01 -7.02 5.05
C HIS A 89 7.10 -8.10 5.16
N ASP A 90 7.57 -8.59 4.02
CA ASP A 90 8.58 -9.65 3.96
C ASP A 90 9.91 -9.16 4.55
N ALA A 91 10.32 -7.92 4.25
CA ALA A 91 11.51 -7.30 4.85
C ALA A 91 11.35 -7.12 6.37
N THR A 92 10.16 -6.72 6.85
CA THR A 92 9.88 -6.59 8.29
C THR A 92 10.01 -7.95 9.00
N THR A 93 9.52 -9.00 8.37
CA THR A 93 9.61 -10.36 8.90
C THR A 93 11.06 -10.81 9.02
N GLN A 94 11.86 -10.60 7.97
CA GLN A 94 13.29 -10.93 7.96
C GLN A 94 14.05 -10.19 9.08
N VAL A 95 13.83 -8.88 9.22
CA VAL A 95 14.45 -8.09 10.29
C VAL A 95 14.05 -8.58 11.68
N ASN A 96 12.77 -8.91 11.88
CA ASN A 96 12.29 -9.44 13.15
C ASN A 96 12.93 -10.81 13.48
N ASP A 97 13.10 -11.67 12.50
CA ASP A 97 13.70 -12.98 12.70
C ASP A 97 15.21 -12.88 12.99
N ALA A 98 15.90 -11.97 12.32
CA ALA A 98 17.30 -11.65 12.61
C ALA A 98 17.50 -11.09 14.03
N LEU A 99 16.57 -10.23 14.51
CA LEU A 99 16.61 -9.73 15.89
C LEU A 99 16.42 -10.82 16.94
N LYS A 100 15.67 -11.87 16.62
CA LYS A 100 15.43 -13.01 17.55
C LYS A 100 16.61 -13.95 17.65
N SER A 101 17.46 -14.01 16.62
CA SER A 101 18.58 -14.95 16.55
C SER A 101 19.79 -14.57 17.43
N GLN A 102 19.71 -13.48 18.19
CA GLN A 102 20.75 -13.01 19.13
C GLN A 102 22.13 -12.84 18.51
N GLU A 103 22.21 -12.33 17.30
CA GLU A 103 23.49 -12.08 16.64
C GLU A 103 24.28 -10.91 17.25
N ALA A 104 25.60 -10.88 17.02
CA ALA A 104 26.57 -9.99 17.64
C ALA A 104 26.21 -8.50 17.48
N SER A 105 26.76 -7.64 18.35
CA SER A 105 26.42 -6.20 18.48
C SER A 105 26.49 -5.40 17.15
N ASP A 106 27.44 -5.74 16.26
CA ASP A 106 27.61 -5.06 14.98
C ASP A 106 26.47 -5.42 14.00
N GLU A 107 25.96 -6.64 14.06
CA GLU A 107 24.81 -7.07 13.28
C GLU A 107 23.52 -6.40 13.74
N GLN A 108 23.36 -6.18 15.04
CA GLN A 108 22.22 -5.41 15.57
C GLN A 108 22.16 -3.99 15.04
N ALA A 109 23.30 -3.32 14.87
CA ALA A 109 23.34 -1.98 14.28
C ALA A 109 22.88 -1.99 12.80
N ARG A 110 23.27 -2.99 12.02
CA ARG A 110 22.81 -3.20 10.63
C ARG A 110 21.31 -3.48 10.57
N ILE A 111 20.81 -4.36 11.42
CA ILE A 111 19.40 -4.73 11.51
C ILE A 111 18.54 -3.51 11.86
N LYS A 112 18.97 -2.67 12.80
CA LYS A 112 18.30 -1.42 13.13
C LYS A 112 18.29 -0.40 11.99
N ALA A 113 19.39 -0.29 11.25
CA ALA A 113 19.45 0.56 10.05
C ALA A 113 18.47 0.08 8.96
N GLU A 114 18.36 -1.23 8.78
CA GLU A 114 17.41 -1.83 7.84
C GLU A 114 15.96 -1.59 8.28
N ALA A 115 15.63 -1.73 9.56
CA ALA A 115 14.29 -1.41 10.09
C ALA A 115 13.91 0.06 9.82
N LYS A 116 14.85 0.99 9.97
CA LYS A 116 14.63 2.41 9.61
C LYS A 116 14.39 2.61 8.12
N ARG A 117 15.10 1.87 7.26
CA ARG A 117 14.89 1.90 5.80
C ARG A 117 13.47 1.44 5.46
N ILE A 118 13.05 0.30 6.00
CA ILE A 118 11.71 -0.26 5.83
C ILE A 118 10.65 0.75 6.29
N GLY A 119 10.86 1.44 7.40
CA GLY A 119 9.96 2.49 7.89
C GLY A 119 9.77 3.64 6.90
N ARG A 120 10.85 4.07 6.21
CA ARG A 120 10.75 5.09 5.14
C ARG A 120 10.01 4.57 3.91
N ASP A 121 10.21 3.32 3.55
CA ASP A 121 9.50 2.70 2.42
C ASP A 121 8.00 2.58 2.72
N GLN A 122 7.64 2.23 3.96
CA GLN A 122 6.24 2.22 4.42
C GLN A 122 5.60 3.61 4.35
N GLU A 123 6.31 4.66 4.74
CA GLU A 123 5.84 6.04 4.63
C GLU A 123 5.58 6.44 3.17
N ARG A 124 6.45 6.02 2.27
CA ARG A 124 6.31 6.24 0.84
C ARG A 124 5.06 5.56 0.26
N VAL A 125 4.84 4.30 0.62
CA VAL A 125 3.65 3.53 0.19
C VAL A 125 2.37 4.17 0.75
N LYS A 126 2.39 4.60 2.02
CA LYS A 126 1.29 5.36 2.63
C LYS A 126 0.98 6.64 1.84
N GLY A 127 1.99 7.45 1.52
CA GLY A 127 1.82 8.69 0.76
C GLY A 127 1.27 8.47 -0.65
N LEU A 128 1.64 7.37 -1.32
CA LEU A 128 1.03 6.98 -2.60
C LEU A 128 -0.46 6.62 -2.43
N MET A 129 -0.78 5.91 -1.36
CA MET A 129 -2.16 5.55 -1.04
C MET A 129 -3.04 6.79 -0.79
N GLU A 130 -2.52 7.77 -0.03
CA GLU A 130 -3.22 9.03 0.24
C GLU A 130 -3.52 9.80 -1.06
N LYS A 131 -2.57 9.87 -1.99
CA LYS A 131 -2.77 10.49 -3.31
C LYS A 131 -3.82 9.78 -4.16
N LEU A 132 -3.97 8.47 -4.02
CA LEU A 132 -5.00 7.70 -4.72
C LEU A 132 -6.39 7.88 -4.10
N THR A 133 -6.48 8.24 -2.82
CA THR A 133 -7.75 8.46 -2.13
C THR A 133 -8.23 9.92 -2.17
N ASP A 134 -7.32 10.88 -2.32
CA ASP A 134 -7.61 12.30 -2.41
C ASP A 134 -6.97 12.92 -3.65
N PRO A 135 -7.67 12.88 -4.80
CA PRO A 135 -7.17 13.44 -6.06
C PRO A 135 -6.96 14.97 -6.00
N ALA A 136 -7.56 15.68 -5.05
CA ALA A 136 -7.34 17.12 -4.87
C ALA A 136 -5.95 17.44 -4.27
N ALA A 137 -5.35 16.54 -3.52
CA ALA A 137 -4.00 16.71 -2.96
C ALA A 137 -2.88 16.65 -4.01
N GLY A 138 -3.15 16.09 -5.20
CA GLY A 138 -2.18 15.97 -6.29
C GLY A 138 -2.02 17.18 -7.19
N GLN A 139 -2.92 18.18 -7.13
CA GLN A 139 -2.92 19.34 -8.03
C GLN A 139 -2.25 20.61 -7.48
N GLN A 140 -1.83 20.63 -6.23
CA GLN A 140 -1.18 21.82 -5.63
C GLN A 140 0.33 21.92 -5.87
N GLY A 141 0.93 21.10 -6.70
CA GLY A 141 2.38 21.08 -6.98
C GLY A 141 2.80 21.66 -8.34
N GLY A 142 1.95 22.35 -9.05
CA GLY A 142 2.18 22.78 -10.43
C GLY A 142 2.12 24.27 -10.70
N GLU A 143 2.44 25.14 -9.73
CA GLU A 143 2.67 26.57 -9.99
C GLU A 143 3.97 27.02 -9.31
N LEU A 144 5.04 27.00 -10.07
CA LEU A 144 6.14 27.96 -10.05
C LEU A 144 6.89 27.84 -11.38
#